data_4940b0ab47dbff852fbba834920c65cc
#
_entry.id   4940b0ab47dbff852fbba834920c65cc
#
_cell.length_a   1.000
_cell.length_b   1.000
_cell.length_c   1.000
_cell.angle_alpha   90.00
_cell.angle_beta   90.00
_cell.angle_gamma   90.00
#
_symmetry.space_group_name_H-M   'P 1'
#
loop_
_entity.id
_entity.type
_entity.pdbx_description
1 polymer ?
#
loop_
_entity_poly.entity_id
_entity_poly.type
_entity_poly.pdbx_seq_one_letter_code
_entity_poly.pdbx_strand_id
1 'polypeptide(L)'
;MLSETNVDDKNILNKIDTAESAKYFSELLEQNSTFFLNGEWGMGKTEFLKGVESCSKKKFINLNLWATKDDRTVINIAFTKLHPFIYNGFRLLFVVCVVLSILVTPAVKENLWNILPGFLNSKLIIAICTIPTLAVSVWKFFNYKSVYFYYWFLSCNKTKFLLKRKVLVIDDFDRISEENQEGAYKLFNCLNGKLPIIFVGDYSLITKAKSKYLQKIINHKIELPVSLYPMYIWDEYFKNLNKLLKIDVSQLLINLFIEENRNLRERSMFHYYVMQELVQKNKKDYVQINQQLAIIYLYLFYPLKYMELLKGMDLNECVADENLKTIKEILSKTEGYPKAFIKNKQGYYLYEVVKKLTESEATLILNGPDLKKEMVKGGNASDDFYHYVFTKYNGMETKQKEKLLDKALENIYDGKDSSLIYFIVVT
;
A
#
# COMPACT_ATOMS: atom_id res chain seq x y z
N MET A 1 -22.62 12.70 12.35
CA MET A 1 -21.34 13.39 12.11
C MET A 1 -20.20 12.46 11.64
N LEU A 2 -20.34 11.14 11.63
CA LEU A 2 -19.29 10.20 11.14
C LEU A 2 -19.41 9.84 9.64
N SER A 3 -20.44 10.31 8.93
CA SER A 3 -20.68 9.96 7.52
C SER A 3 -20.15 10.97 6.51
N GLU A 4 -19.95 12.22 6.88
CA GLU A 4 -19.45 13.26 5.97
C GLU A 4 -17.91 13.26 5.82
N THR A 5 -17.20 12.89 6.88
CA THR A 5 -15.73 12.80 6.84
C THR A 5 -15.19 11.69 5.93
N ASN A 6 -15.97 10.63 5.70
CA ASN A 6 -15.55 9.50 4.85
C ASN A 6 -15.60 9.78 3.32
N VAL A 7 -16.30 10.81 2.88
CA VAL A 7 -16.43 11.15 1.45
C VAL A 7 -15.28 12.06 1.03
N ASP A 8 -14.92 13.03 1.88
CA ASP A 8 -13.81 13.95 1.61
C ASP A 8 -12.44 13.27 1.73
N ASP A 9 -12.33 12.31 2.62
CA ASP A 9 -11.12 11.50 2.87
C ASP A 9 -10.71 10.68 1.62
N LYS A 10 -11.69 10.12 0.90
CA LYS A 10 -11.46 9.40 -0.35
C LYS A 10 -10.98 10.31 -1.49
N ASN A 11 -11.25 11.60 -1.43
CA ASN A 11 -10.86 12.55 -2.47
C ASN A 11 -9.38 12.96 -2.40
N ILE A 12 -8.72 12.86 -1.24
CA ILE A 12 -7.29 13.19 -1.10
C ILE A 12 -6.40 12.08 -1.66
N LEU A 13 -6.81 10.83 -1.47
CA LEU A 13 -6.11 9.66 -2.03
C LEU A 13 -6.63 9.29 -3.42
N ASN A 14 -7.13 10.25 -4.19
CA ASN A 14 -7.63 10.02 -5.53
C ASN A 14 -6.65 9.18 -6.36
N LYS A 15 -7.22 8.30 -7.15
CA LYS A 15 -6.47 7.51 -8.13
C LYS A 15 -5.78 8.48 -9.08
N ILE A 16 -4.44 8.42 -9.12
CA ILE A 16 -3.65 9.21 -10.04
C ILE A 16 -4.06 8.84 -11.47
N ASP A 17 -4.31 9.83 -12.29
CA ASP A 17 -4.69 9.59 -13.68
C ASP A 17 -3.50 9.04 -14.47
N THR A 18 -3.65 7.82 -14.92
CA THR A 18 -2.71 7.11 -15.78
C THR A 18 -3.39 6.57 -17.05
N ALA A 19 -4.61 7.06 -17.35
CA ALA A 19 -5.48 6.46 -18.38
C ALA A 19 -4.84 6.52 -19.77
N GLU A 20 -4.22 7.63 -20.14
CA GLU A 20 -3.55 7.79 -21.44
C GLU A 20 -2.37 6.83 -21.58
N SER A 21 -1.50 6.78 -20.58
CA SER A 21 -0.35 5.87 -20.58
C SER A 21 -0.79 4.39 -20.57
N ALA A 22 -1.88 4.07 -19.83
CA ALA A 22 -2.44 2.72 -19.82
C ALA A 22 -3.02 2.31 -21.16
N LYS A 23 -3.71 3.23 -21.86
CA LYS A 23 -4.22 3.01 -23.20
C LYS A 23 -3.08 2.76 -24.19
N TYR A 24 -2.06 3.61 -24.18
CA TYR A 24 -0.89 3.45 -25.03
C TYR A 24 -0.20 2.10 -24.81
N PHE A 25 0.03 1.72 -23.55
CA PHE A 25 0.63 0.42 -23.25
C PHE A 25 -0.27 -0.75 -23.70
N SER A 26 -1.59 -0.62 -23.57
CA SER A 26 -2.54 -1.65 -24.04
C SER A 26 -2.45 -1.87 -25.56
N GLU A 27 -2.20 -0.82 -26.33
CA GLU A 27 -1.99 -0.89 -27.80
C GLU A 27 -0.68 -1.62 -28.15
N LEU A 28 0.39 -1.39 -27.40
CA LEU A 28 1.66 -2.11 -27.57
C LEU A 28 1.51 -3.63 -27.33
N LEU A 29 0.59 -4.03 -26.44
CA LEU A 29 0.32 -5.46 -26.14
C LEU A 29 -0.38 -6.20 -27.30
N GLU A 30 -0.82 -5.52 -28.37
CA GLU A 30 -1.27 -6.20 -29.58
C GLU A 30 -0.12 -6.95 -30.28
N GLN A 31 1.10 -6.51 -30.10
CA GLN A 31 2.29 -7.24 -30.50
C GLN A 31 2.59 -8.34 -29.47
N ASN A 32 2.91 -9.57 -29.96
CA ASN A 32 3.31 -10.67 -29.08
C ASN A 32 4.78 -10.54 -28.65
N SER A 33 5.12 -9.41 -28.07
CA SER A 33 6.46 -9.03 -27.60
C SER A 33 6.57 -9.22 -26.09
N THR A 34 7.80 -9.15 -25.60
CA THR A 34 8.11 -9.23 -24.16
C THR A 34 8.43 -7.85 -23.63
N PHE A 35 7.74 -7.49 -22.59
CA PHE A 35 7.83 -6.20 -21.91
C PHE A 35 8.38 -6.39 -20.50
N PHE A 36 9.10 -5.41 -20.02
CA PHE A 36 9.45 -5.30 -18.60
C PHE A 36 8.89 -4.00 -18.06
N LEU A 37 7.90 -4.09 -17.17
CA LEU A 37 7.36 -2.94 -16.45
C LEU A 37 8.24 -2.67 -15.24
N ASN A 38 9.02 -1.59 -15.35
CA ASN A 38 9.98 -1.18 -14.35
C ASN A 38 9.35 -0.23 -13.33
N GLY A 39 9.75 -0.39 -12.09
CA GLY A 39 9.41 0.52 -10.99
C GLY A 39 9.70 -0.12 -9.63
N GLU A 40 10.05 0.70 -8.67
CA GLU A 40 10.29 0.29 -7.30
C GLU A 40 9.03 -0.25 -6.62
N TRP A 41 9.22 -0.87 -5.47
CA TRP A 41 8.11 -1.40 -4.69
C TRP A 41 7.24 -0.27 -4.13
N GLY A 42 5.91 -0.42 -4.23
CA GLY A 42 4.97 0.59 -3.74
C GLY A 42 4.61 1.69 -4.73
N MET A 43 5.26 1.76 -5.91
CA MET A 43 5.00 2.78 -6.94
C MET A 43 3.71 2.58 -7.76
N GLY A 44 2.86 1.60 -7.42
CA GLY A 44 1.56 1.42 -8.07
C GLY A 44 1.57 0.59 -9.35
N LYS A 45 2.62 -0.24 -9.62
CA LYS A 45 2.71 -1.13 -10.79
C LYS A 45 1.45 -1.97 -11.03
N THR A 46 0.98 -2.62 -9.99
CA THR A 46 -0.21 -3.51 -10.08
C THR A 46 -1.48 -2.72 -10.41
N GLU A 47 -1.63 -1.52 -9.86
CA GLU A 47 -2.79 -0.67 -10.15
C GLU A 47 -2.73 -0.10 -11.57
N PHE A 48 -1.56 0.29 -12.03
CA PHE A 48 -1.33 0.68 -13.41
C PHE A 48 -1.70 -0.47 -14.37
N LEU A 49 -1.26 -1.70 -14.10
CA LEU A 49 -1.59 -2.87 -14.92
C LEU A 49 -3.08 -3.16 -14.96
N LYS A 50 -3.83 -2.95 -13.88
CA LYS A 50 -5.30 -3.05 -13.90
C LYS A 50 -5.92 -1.99 -14.85
N GLY A 51 -5.36 -0.79 -14.86
CA GLY A 51 -5.72 0.24 -15.83
C GLY A 51 -5.47 -0.22 -17.27
N VAL A 52 -4.30 -0.81 -17.54
CA VAL A 52 -3.95 -1.37 -18.86
C VAL A 52 -4.88 -2.51 -19.25
N GLU A 53 -5.20 -3.42 -18.33
CA GLU A 53 -6.16 -4.52 -18.57
C GLU A 53 -7.54 -3.99 -18.94
N SER A 54 -8.03 -2.95 -18.27
CA SER A 54 -9.33 -2.34 -18.57
C SER A 54 -9.41 -1.71 -19.97
N CYS A 55 -8.28 -1.24 -20.51
CA CYS A 55 -8.17 -0.71 -21.86
C CYS A 55 -7.93 -1.80 -22.91
N SER A 56 -7.50 -3.00 -22.51
CA SER A 56 -7.13 -4.10 -23.40
C SER A 56 -8.29 -5.02 -23.69
N LYS A 57 -8.33 -5.57 -24.91
CA LYS A 57 -9.25 -6.69 -25.30
C LYS A 57 -8.75 -8.05 -24.84
N LYS A 58 -7.54 -8.13 -24.29
CA LYS A 58 -6.88 -9.35 -23.85
C LYS A 58 -7.06 -9.56 -22.35
N LYS A 59 -7.19 -10.79 -21.92
CA LYS A 59 -7.29 -11.17 -20.51
C LYS A 59 -5.90 -11.32 -19.91
N PHE A 60 -5.64 -10.66 -18.80
CA PHE A 60 -4.37 -10.76 -18.08
C PHE A 60 -4.36 -11.99 -17.18
N ILE A 61 -3.30 -12.76 -17.27
CA ILE A 61 -3.05 -13.96 -16.46
C ILE A 61 -1.84 -13.69 -15.56
N ASN A 62 -2.13 -13.37 -14.31
CA ASN A 62 -1.10 -13.00 -13.33
C ASN A 62 -0.47 -14.25 -12.70
N LEU A 63 0.85 -14.38 -12.83
CA LEU A 63 1.67 -15.35 -12.12
C LEU A 63 2.40 -14.61 -10.98
N ASN A 64 1.92 -14.83 -9.77
CA ASN A 64 2.60 -14.35 -8.57
C ASN A 64 3.42 -15.49 -7.98
N LEU A 65 4.69 -15.57 -8.38
CA LEU A 65 5.55 -16.72 -8.07
C LEU A 65 6.18 -16.63 -6.66
N TRP A 66 6.26 -15.46 -6.08
CA TRP A 66 6.83 -15.30 -4.74
C TRP A 66 5.83 -15.68 -3.63
N ALA A 67 4.54 -15.44 -3.85
CA ALA A 67 3.49 -15.73 -2.88
C ALA A 67 3.01 -17.18 -2.90
N THR A 68 3.36 -17.95 -3.94
CA THR A 68 2.98 -19.35 -4.05
C THR A 68 3.89 -20.21 -3.18
N LYS A 69 3.35 -20.67 -2.05
CA LYS A 69 3.94 -21.75 -1.21
C LYS A 69 3.77 -23.13 -1.84
N ASP A 70 3.83 -23.21 -3.15
CA ASP A 70 3.46 -24.38 -3.93
C ASP A 70 4.72 -25.01 -4.51
N ASP A 71 4.98 -26.25 -4.21
CA ASP A 71 6.11 -27.05 -4.75
C ASP A 71 6.01 -27.32 -6.26
N ARG A 72 4.95 -26.81 -6.92
CA ARG A 72 4.77 -26.95 -8.36
C ARG A 72 5.77 -26.07 -9.12
N THR A 73 6.28 -26.61 -10.21
CA THR A 73 7.14 -25.85 -11.12
C THR A 73 6.39 -24.65 -11.75
N VAL A 74 7.12 -23.59 -12.10
CA VAL A 74 6.58 -22.39 -12.77
C VAL A 74 5.77 -22.76 -14.02
N ILE A 75 6.20 -23.75 -14.79
CA ILE A 75 5.50 -24.23 -15.99
C ILE A 75 4.14 -24.85 -15.64
N ASN A 76 4.06 -25.61 -14.56
CA ASN A 76 2.81 -26.20 -14.10
C ASN A 76 1.82 -25.12 -13.63
N ILE A 77 2.29 -24.15 -12.86
CA ILE A 77 1.47 -23.01 -12.40
C ILE A 77 0.97 -22.21 -13.61
N ALA A 78 1.85 -21.93 -14.57
CA ALA A 78 1.49 -21.20 -15.79
C ALA A 78 0.47 -21.97 -16.62
N PHE A 79 0.67 -23.27 -16.83
CA PHE A 79 -0.27 -24.11 -17.58
C PHE A 79 -1.66 -24.12 -16.94
N THR A 80 -1.73 -24.29 -15.62
CA THR A 80 -2.99 -24.29 -14.86
C THR A 80 -3.75 -22.98 -15.04
N LYS A 81 -3.06 -21.84 -14.99
CA LYS A 81 -3.69 -20.52 -15.14
C LYS A 81 -3.99 -20.17 -16.61
N LEU A 82 -3.13 -20.56 -17.53
CA LEU A 82 -3.36 -20.33 -18.96
C LEU A 82 -4.47 -21.21 -19.54
N HIS A 83 -4.59 -22.47 -19.07
CA HIS A 83 -5.52 -23.45 -19.62
C HIS A 83 -6.33 -24.17 -18.51
N PRO A 84 -7.13 -23.45 -17.68
CA PRO A 84 -7.82 -24.03 -16.53
C PRO A 84 -8.81 -25.12 -16.93
N PHE A 85 -9.53 -24.97 -18.03
CA PHE A 85 -10.47 -25.98 -18.52
C PHE A 85 -9.77 -27.27 -18.96
N ILE A 86 -8.64 -27.15 -19.65
CA ILE A 86 -7.85 -28.31 -20.09
C ILE A 86 -7.26 -29.01 -18.87
N TYR A 87 -6.68 -28.25 -17.94
CA TYR A 87 -6.13 -28.81 -16.71
C TYR A 87 -7.17 -29.55 -15.87
N ASN A 88 -8.34 -28.92 -15.65
CA ASN A 88 -9.44 -29.57 -14.91
C ASN A 88 -10.03 -30.75 -15.66
N GLY A 89 -10.10 -30.70 -16.98
CA GLY A 89 -10.52 -31.83 -17.82
C GLY A 89 -9.59 -33.01 -17.66
N PHE A 90 -8.28 -32.83 -17.69
CA PHE A 90 -7.31 -33.90 -17.41
C PHE A 90 -7.43 -34.45 -15.99
N ARG A 91 -7.66 -33.58 -15.00
CA ARG A 91 -7.87 -33.98 -13.61
C ARG A 91 -9.14 -34.84 -13.46
N LEU A 92 -10.23 -34.45 -14.11
CA LEU A 92 -11.49 -35.19 -14.12
C LEU A 92 -11.29 -36.55 -14.80
N LEU A 93 -10.67 -36.55 -15.99
CA LEU A 93 -10.36 -37.78 -16.72
C LEU A 93 -9.52 -38.73 -15.85
N PHE A 94 -8.52 -38.21 -15.15
CA PHE A 94 -7.72 -39.02 -14.24
C PHE A 94 -8.58 -39.66 -13.13
N VAL A 95 -9.47 -38.90 -12.48
CA VAL A 95 -10.37 -39.41 -11.44
C VAL A 95 -11.27 -40.49 -12.01
N VAL A 96 -11.86 -40.28 -13.19
CA VAL A 96 -12.68 -41.28 -13.88
C VAL A 96 -11.89 -42.55 -14.17
N CYS A 97 -10.65 -42.42 -14.68
CA CYS A 97 -9.78 -43.56 -14.93
C CYS A 97 -9.44 -44.35 -13.66
N VAL A 98 -9.19 -43.64 -12.52
CA VAL A 98 -8.95 -44.31 -11.23
C VAL A 98 -10.19 -45.07 -10.76
N VAL A 99 -11.37 -44.47 -10.84
CA VAL A 99 -12.64 -45.12 -10.47
C VAL A 99 -12.87 -46.35 -11.32
N LEU A 100 -12.69 -46.23 -12.65
CA LEU A 100 -12.82 -47.37 -13.56
C LEU A 100 -11.82 -48.50 -13.27
N SER A 101 -10.57 -48.16 -12.91
CA SER A 101 -9.56 -49.14 -12.55
C SER A 101 -9.90 -49.92 -11.28
N ILE A 102 -10.51 -49.24 -10.29
CA ILE A 102 -10.97 -49.88 -9.04
C ILE A 102 -12.14 -50.87 -9.36
N LEU A 103 -13.07 -50.46 -10.21
CA LEU A 103 -14.22 -51.29 -10.57
C LEU A 103 -13.82 -52.62 -11.30
N VAL A 104 -12.65 -52.64 -11.95
CA VAL A 104 -12.15 -53.81 -12.67
C VAL A 104 -11.35 -54.78 -11.77
N THR A 105 -11.03 -54.38 -10.54
CA THR A 105 -10.30 -55.26 -9.61
C THR A 105 -11.13 -56.53 -9.28
N PRO A 106 -10.50 -57.71 -9.16
CA PRO A 106 -11.21 -58.98 -8.94
C PRO A 106 -12.13 -58.94 -7.72
N ALA A 107 -11.69 -58.34 -6.64
CA ALA A 107 -12.45 -58.25 -5.38
C ALA A 107 -13.76 -57.43 -5.47
N VAL A 108 -13.82 -56.47 -6.36
CA VAL A 108 -15.02 -55.65 -6.62
C VAL A 108 -15.87 -56.27 -7.72
N LYS A 109 -15.23 -56.98 -8.67
CA LYS A 109 -15.87 -57.63 -9.77
C LYS A 109 -16.86 -58.71 -9.32
N GLU A 110 -16.47 -59.58 -8.38
CA GLU A 110 -17.33 -60.67 -7.89
C GLU A 110 -18.60 -60.19 -7.19
N ASN A 111 -18.55 -59.05 -6.52
CA ASN A 111 -19.70 -58.53 -5.78
C ASN A 111 -20.61 -57.60 -6.60
N LEU A 112 -20.08 -56.86 -7.54
CA LEU A 112 -20.84 -55.88 -8.36
C LEU A 112 -21.45 -56.49 -9.63
N TRP A 113 -20.84 -57.57 -10.21
CA TRP A 113 -21.30 -58.14 -11.47
C TRP A 113 -22.64 -58.88 -11.33
N ASN A 114 -23.01 -59.29 -10.12
CA ASN A 114 -24.32 -59.90 -9.85
C ASN A 114 -25.45 -58.84 -9.83
N ILE A 115 -25.13 -57.57 -9.78
CA ILE A 115 -26.09 -56.46 -9.69
C ILE A 115 -26.22 -55.73 -11.05
N LEU A 116 -25.23 -55.89 -11.95
CA LEU A 116 -25.15 -55.17 -13.22
C LEU A 116 -25.89 -55.91 -14.35
N PRO A 117 -26.60 -55.19 -15.24
CA PRO A 117 -27.30 -55.81 -16.39
C PRO A 117 -26.35 -56.55 -17.30
N GLY A 118 -26.80 -57.71 -17.88
CA GLY A 118 -25.98 -58.63 -18.63
C GLY A 118 -25.28 -58.06 -19.89
N PHE A 119 -25.71 -56.91 -20.42
CA PHE A 119 -25.04 -56.27 -21.53
C PHE A 119 -23.65 -55.67 -21.16
N LEU A 120 -23.39 -55.45 -19.86
CA LEU A 120 -22.10 -54.99 -19.34
C LEU A 120 -21.03 -56.10 -19.23
N ASN A 121 -21.41 -57.32 -19.52
CA ASN A 121 -20.52 -58.49 -19.42
C ASN A 121 -19.77 -58.78 -20.74
N SER A 122 -19.82 -57.88 -21.70
CA SER A 122 -19.16 -58.08 -23.00
C SER A 122 -17.64 -57.88 -22.92
N LYS A 123 -16.89 -58.62 -23.78
CA LYS A 123 -15.42 -58.44 -23.93
C LYS A 123 -15.03 -56.97 -24.24
N LEU A 124 -15.93 -56.19 -24.85
CA LEU A 124 -15.78 -54.79 -25.16
C LEU A 124 -15.67 -53.95 -23.88
N ILE A 125 -16.43 -54.25 -22.84
CA ILE A 125 -16.41 -53.50 -21.59
C ILE A 125 -15.14 -53.79 -20.80
N ILE A 126 -14.68 -55.03 -20.79
CA ILE A 126 -13.38 -55.39 -20.21
C ILE A 126 -12.26 -54.63 -20.91
N ALA A 127 -12.30 -54.53 -22.24
CA ALA A 127 -11.32 -53.75 -23.00
C ALA A 127 -11.41 -52.25 -22.70
N ILE A 128 -12.62 -51.66 -22.58
CA ILE A 128 -12.86 -50.27 -22.23
C ILE A 128 -12.36 -49.93 -20.81
N CYS A 129 -12.41 -50.90 -19.89
CA CYS A 129 -11.92 -50.69 -18.51
C CYS A 129 -10.41 -50.96 -18.36
N THR A 130 -9.82 -51.85 -19.17
CA THR A 130 -8.36 -52.11 -19.10
C THR A 130 -7.52 -51.03 -19.76
N ILE A 131 -8.03 -50.36 -20.82
CA ILE A 131 -7.35 -49.22 -21.47
C ILE A 131 -7.15 -48.06 -20.50
N PRO A 132 -8.15 -47.60 -19.71
CA PRO A 132 -7.95 -46.57 -18.69
C PRO A 132 -6.98 -46.98 -17.59
N THR A 133 -6.98 -48.28 -17.19
CA THR A 133 -6.03 -48.76 -16.16
C THR A 133 -4.59 -48.67 -16.65
N LEU A 134 -4.38 -49.00 -17.89
CA LEU A 134 -3.09 -48.86 -18.55
C LEU A 134 -2.72 -47.37 -18.70
N ALA A 135 -3.68 -46.55 -19.09
CA ALA A 135 -3.51 -45.09 -19.18
C ALA A 135 -3.19 -44.45 -17.81
N VAL A 136 -3.81 -44.89 -16.69
CA VAL A 136 -3.48 -44.46 -15.35
C VAL A 136 -2.08 -44.87 -14.92
N SER A 137 -1.68 -46.10 -15.29
CA SER A 137 -0.32 -46.57 -14.99
C SER A 137 0.74 -45.82 -15.79
N VAL A 138 0.46 -45.54 -17.05
CA VAL A 138 1.27 -44.71 -17.92
C VAL A 138 1.25 -43.26 -17.41
N TRP A 139 0.09 -42.74 -17.00
CA TRP A 139 -0.01 -41.42 -16.41
C TRP A 139 0.74 -41.28 -15.06
N LYS A 140 0.70 -42.26 -14.16
CA LYS A 140 1.53 -42.32 -12.95
C LYS A 140 3.01 -42.28 -13.29
N PHE A 141 3.41 -43.02 -14.32
CA PHE A 141 4.79 -42.99 -14.81
C PHE A 141 5.14 -41.61 -15.40
N PHE A 142 4.21 -40.92 -16.09
CA PHE A 142 4.36 -39.60 -16.65
C PHE A 142 4.12 -38.50 -15.62
N ASN A 143 3.43 -38.73 -14.52
CA ASN A 143 3.20 -37.71 -13.48
C ASN A 143 4.51 -37.28 -12.82
N TYR A 144 5.51 -38.17 -12.79
CA TYR A 144 6.90 -37.79 -12.47
C TYR A 144 7.52 -36.87 -13.54
N LYS A 145 6.89 -36.74 -14.72
CA LYS A 145 7.32 -35.90 -15.84
C LYS A 145 6.21 -35.01 -16.41
N SER A 146 5.20 -34.65 -15.62
CA SER A 146 4.09 -33.79 -16.06
C SER A 146 4.58 -32.43 -16.60
N VAL A 147 5.71 -31.95 -16.12
CA VAL A 147 6.39 -30.75 -16.62
C VAL A 147 6.74 -30.87 -18.09
N TYR A 148 7.17 -32.04 -18.58
CA TYR A 148 7.49 -32.26 -20.01
C TYR A 148 6.25 -32.20 -20.90
N PHE A 149 5.10 -32.70 -20.41
CA PHE A 149 3.85 -32.62 -21.14
C PHE A 149 3.37 -31.19 -21.24
N TYR A 150 3.37 -30.43 -20.13
CA TYR A 150 2.98 -29.02 -20.13
C TYR A 150 3.92 -28.19 -20.98
N TYR A 151 5.23 -28.46 -20.90
CA TYR A 151 6.24 -27.84 -21.75
C TYR A 151 5.96 -28.10 -23.23
N TRP A 152 5.75 -29.38 -23.60
CA TRP A 152 5.42 -29.76 -24.98
C TRP A 152 4.13 -29.06 -25.44
N PHE A 153 3.08 -29.10 -24.63
CA PHE A 153 1.80 -28.47 -24.97
C PHE A 153 1.93 -26.97 -25.19
N LEU A 154 2.59 -26.25 -24.28
CA LEU A 154 2.84 -24.79 -24.40
C LEU A 154 3.77 -24.46 -25.57
N SER A 155 4.73 -25.32 -25.88
CA SER A 155 5.64 -25.19 -27.02
C SER A 155 4.97 -25.44 -28.37
N CYS A 156 3.87 -26.20 -28.42
CA CYS A 156 3.19 -26.53 -29.64
C CYS A 156 2.57 -25.32 -30.33
N ASN A 157 2.87 -25.09 -31.60
CA ASN A 157 2.33 -23.96 -32.35
C ASN A 157 0.81 -24.08 -32.62
N LYS A 158 0.26 -25.29 -32.63
CA LYS A 158 -1.18 -25.51 -32.81
C LYS A 158 -2.01 -24.92 -31.65
N THR A 159 -1.42 -24.77 -30.47
CA THR A 159 -2.08 -24.19 -29.28
C THR A 159 -2.04 -22.67 -29.24
N LYS A 160 -1.31 -22.01 -30.16
CA LYS A 160 -1.19 -20.54 -30.25
C LYS A 160 -2.56 -19.84 -30.29
N PHE A 161 -3.54 -20.46 -30.95
CA PHE A 161 -4.91 -19.93 -31.01
C PHE A 161 -5.54 -19.76 -29.61
N LEU A 162 -5.28 -20.68 -28.67
CA LEU A 162 -5.80 -20.63 -27.29
C LEU A 162 -5.17 -19.52 -26.45
N LEU A 163 -4.08 -18.94 -26.91
CA LEU A 163 -3.32 -17.89 -26.22
C LEU A 163 -3.56 -16.48 -26.80
N LYS A 164 -4.15 -16.38 -28.01
CA LYS A 164 -4.27 -15.13 -28.77
C LYS A 164 -4.92 -13.97 -28.02
N ARG A 165 -5.83 -14.26 -27.06
CA ARG A 165 -6.53 -13.24 -26.27
C ARG A 165 -6.02 -13.16 -24.83
N LYS A 166 -4.78 -13.55 -24.58
CA LYS A 166 -4.19 -13.55 -23.24
C LYS A 166 -2.90 -12.76 -23.22
N VAL A 167 -2.64 -12.15 -22.05
CA VAL A 167 -1.36 -11.55 -21.69
C VAL A 167 -0.85 -12.27 -20.46
N LEU A 168 0.39 -12.69 -20.45
CA LEU A 168 1.01 -13.31 -19.29
C LEU A 168 1.73 -12.24 -18.49
N VAL A 169 1.39 -12.08 -17.22
CA VAL A 169 2.05 -11.16 -16.29
C VAL A 169 2.79 -11.98 -15.24
N ILE A 170 4.09 -11.77 -15.12
CA ILE A 170 4.94 -12.36 -14.07
C ILE A 170 5.27 -11.24 -13.09
N ASP A 171 4.51 -11.20 -12.00
CA ASP A 171 4.59 -10.13 -11.00
C ASP A 171 5.68 -10.38 -9.97
N ASP A 172 6.24 -9.30 -9.42
CA ASP A 172 7.32 -9.29 -8.42
C ASP A 172 8.53 -10.16 -8.84
N PHE A 173 8.96 -10.05 -10.10
CA PHE A 173 10.01 -10.89 -10.69
C PHE A 173 11.37 -10.69 -10.01
N ASP A 174 11.61 -9.53 -9.44
CA ASP A 174 12.81 -9.17 -8.67
C ASP A 174 12.92 -9.89 -7.32
N ARG A 175 11.83 -10.53 -6.85
CA ARG A 175 11.74 -11.16 -5.51
C ARG A 175 11.68 -12.67 -5.52
N ILE A 176 11.54 -13.26 -6.68
CA ILE A 176 11.45 -14.71 -6.81
C ILE A 176 12.84 -15.36 -6.67
N SER A 177 12.87 -16.58 -6.13
CA SER A 177 14.08 -17.39 -6.02
C SER A 177 14.77 -17.61 -7.38
N GLU A 178 16.08 -17.85 -7.37
CA GLU A 178 16.83 -18.14 -8.59
C GLU A 178 16.24 -19.32 -9.39
N GLU A 179 15.74 -20.35 -8.70
CA GLU A 179 15.08 -21.53 -9.31
C GLU A 179 13.79 -21.11 -10.05
N ASN A 180 12.97 -20.26 -9.44
CA ASN A 180 11.74 -19.74 -10.06
C ASN A 180 12.07 -18.77 -11.20
N GLN A 181 13.15 -18.00 -11.13
CA GLN A 181 13.62 -17.19 -12.24
C GLN A 181 14.01 -18.10 -13.43
N GLU A 182 14.77 -19.16 -13.20
CA GLU A 182 15.12 -20.11 -14.23
C GLU A 182 13.86 -20.80 -14.84
N GLY A 183 12.89 -21.14 -13.98
CA GLY A 183 11.59 -21.65 -14.38
C GLY A 183 10.81 -20.67 -15.28
N ALA A 184 10.83 -19.38 -14.93
CA ALA A 184 10.23 -18.32 -15.74
C ALA A 184 10.92 -18.14 -17.10
N TYR A 185 12.25 -18.30 -17.16
CA TYR A 185 12.96 -18.29 -18.44
C TYR A 185 12.61 -19.48 -19.33
N LYS A 186 12.49 -20.68 -18.77
CA LYS A 186 12.02 -21.85 -19.49
C LYS A 186 10.60 -21.63 -20.03
N LEU A 187 9.73 -21.05 -19.21
CA LEU A 187 8.37 -20.69 -19.62
C LEU A 187 8.38 -19.66 -20.75
N PHE A 188 9.20 -18.61 -20.64
CA PHE A 188 9.37 -17.62 -21.69
C PHE A 188 9.74 -18.29 -23.04
N ASN A 189 10.72 -19.16 -23.04
CA ASN A 189 11.15 -19.85 -24.27
C ASN A 189 10.01 -20.66 -24.93
N CYS A 190 9.07 -21.18 -24.15
CA CYS A 190 7.91 -21.89 -24.66
C CYS A 190 6.85 -20.97 -25.29
N LEU A 191 6.72 -19.76 -24.76
CA LEU A 191 5.61 -18.84 -25.04
C LEU A 191 6.01 -17.67 -25.92
N ASN A 192 7.29 -17.43 -26.12
CA ASN A 192 7.81 -16.33 -26.93
C ASN A 192 7.14 -16.28 -28.33
N GLY A 193 6.66 -15.10 -28.71
CA GLY A 193 5.96 -14.86 -29.98
C GLY A 193 4.54 -15.46 -30.08
N LYS A 194 4.01 -16.11 -29.00
CA LYS A 194 2.65 -16.68 -28.98
C LYS A 194 1.64 -15.77 -28.27
N LEU A 195 2.07 -15.04 -27.24
CA LEU A 195 1.30 -14.04 -26.50
C LEU A 195 2.26 -12.99 -25.95
N PRO A 196 1.75 -11.78 -25.58
CA PRO A 196 2.56 -10.79 -24.88
C PRO A 196 2.91 -11.29 -23.48
N ILE A 197 4.15 -11.06 -23.06
CA ILE A 197 4.64 -11.39 -21.72
C ILE A 197 5.10 -10.11 -21.04
N ILE A 198 4.62 -9.84 -19.83
CA ILE A 198 5.01 -8.70 -19.02
C ILE A 198 5.73 -9.21 -17.77
N PHE A 199 7.01 -8.92 -17.65
CA PHE A 199 7.74 -9.05 -16.39
C PHE A 199 7.57 -7.75 -15.61
N VAL A 200 7.29 -7.85 -14.31
CA VAL A 200 7.04 -6.71 -13.43
C VAL A 200 8.02 -6.76 -12.26
N GLY A 201 8.73 -5.68 -12.02
CA GLY A 201 9.71 -5.63 -10.92
C GLY A 201 10.59 -4.39 -10.96
N ASP A 202 11.58 -4.37 -10.09
CA ASP A 202 12.66 -3.39 -10.14
C ASP A 202 13.82 -3.95 -10.99
N TYR A 203 14.02 -3.31 -12.12
CA TYR A 203 15.07 -3.71 -13.06
C TYR A 203 16.48 -3.58 -12.48
N SER A 204 16.70 -2.63 -11.58
CA SER A 204 17.99 -2.38 -10.95
C SER A 204 18.44 -3.53 -10.04
N LEU A 205 17.49 -4.18 -9.35
CA LEU A 205 17.75 -5.32 -8.48
C LEU A 205 18.13 -6.57 -9.28
N ILE A 206 17.51 -6.74 -10.43
CA ILE A 206 17.73 -7.92 -11.28
C ILE A 206 19.08 -7.83 -12.01
N THR A 207 19.48 -6.63 -12.44
CA THR A 207 20.74 -6.43 -13.17
C THR A 207 21.97 -6.71 -12.33
N LYS A 208 21.89 -6.57 -11.00
CA LYS A 208 22.98 -6.91 -10.08
C LYS A 208 23.26 -8.41 -10.00
N ALA A 209 22.25 -9.24 -10.21
CA ALA A 209 22.36 -10.68 -9.98
C ALA A 209 22.87 -11.52 -11.19
N LYS A 210 22.39 -11.32 -12.41
CA LYS A 210 22.81 -12.05 -13.65
C LYS A 210 22.28 -11.39 -14.94
N SER A 211 22.50 -10.13 -15.14
CA SER A 211 21.83 -9.24 -16.09
C SER A 211 21.87 -9.61 -17.59
N LYS A 212 22.87 -10.36 -18.04
CA LYS A 212 23.03 -10.63 -19.49
C LYS A 212 21.91 -11.45 -20.10
N TYR A 213 21.19 -12.22 -19.30
CA TYR A 213 20.11 -13.10 -19.77
C TYR A 213 18.83 -12.32 -20.02
N LEU A 214 18.46 -11.42 -19.11
CA LEU A 214 17.26 -10.60 -19.23
C LEU A 214 17.30 -9.68 -20.45
N GLN A 215 18.44 -9.07 -20.72
CA GLN A 215 18.61 -8.21 -21.90
C GLN A 215 18.31 -8.92 -23.23
N LYS A 216 18.48 -10.26 -23.28
CA LYS A 216 18.15 -11.07 -24.46
C LYS A 216 16.65 -11.42 -24.57
N ILE A 217 15.93 -11.33 -23.46
CA ILE A 217 14.54 -11.77 -23.38
C ILE A 217 13.58 -10.59 -23.48
N ILE A 218 13.94 -9.45 -22.89
CA ILE A 218 13.12 -8.25 -22.85
C ILE A 218 13.29 -7.50 -24.17
N ASN A 219 12.18 -7.38 -24.91
CA ASN A 219 12.16 -6.57 -26.13
C ASN A 219 11.99 -5.09 -25.80
N HIS A 220 11.14 -4.76 -24.82
CA HIS A 220 10.80 -3.39 -24.46
C HIS A 220 10.79 -3.21 -22.95
N LYS A 221 11.51 -2.20 -22.45
CA LYS A 221 11.42 -1.73 -21.07
C LYS A 221 10.40 -0.60 -21.02
N ILE A 222 9.44 -0.73 -20.17
CA ILE A 222 8.36 0.25 -19.93
C ILE A 222 8.57 0.84 -18.55
N GLU A 223 8.68 2.15 -18.47
CA GLU A 223 8.69 2.87 -17.19
C GLU A 223 7.26 3.21 -16.77
N LEU A 224 7.05 3.36 -15.47
CA LEU A 224 5.78 3.84 -14.96
C LEU A 224 5.52 5.28 -15.42
N PRO A 225 4.24 5.69 -15.56
CA PRO A 225 3.91 7.08 -15.88
C PRO A 225 4.53 8.07 -14.90
N VAL A 226 4.95 9.22 -15.41
CA VAL A 226 5.62 10.28 -14.64
C VAL A 226 4.75 10.75 -13.46
N SER A 227 3.43 10.75 -13.61
CA SER A 227 2.47 11.08 -12.55
C SER A 227 2.57 10.19 -11.29
N LEU A 228 3.21 9.02 -11.39
CA LEU A 228 3.45 8.09 -10.28
C LEU A 228 4.80 8.29 -9.58
N TYR A 229 5.60 9.28 -10.01
CA TYR A 229 6.88 9.59 -9.37
C TYR A 229 6.68 10.46 -8.12
N PRO A 230 7.56 10.36 -7.11
CA PRO A 230 7.41 11.03 -5.82
C PRO A 230 7.09 12.51 -5.91
N MET A 231 7.78 13.25 -6.78
CA MET A 231 7.56 14.69 -6.97
C MET A 231 6.08 15.02 -7.24
N TYR A 232 5.45 14.31 -8.19
CA TYR A 232 4.07 14.60 -8.58
C TYR A 232 3.05 14.09 -7.56
N ILE A 233 3.28 12.89 -6.99
CA ILE A 233 2.34 12.32 -6.02
C ILE A 233 2.31 13.11 -4.71
N TRP A 234 3.43 13.68 -4.27
CA TRP A 234 3.49 14.45 -3.03
C TRP A 234 3.04 15.88 -3.21
N ASP A 235 3.37 16.54 -4.30
CA ASP A 235 2.86 17.87 -4.64
C ASP A 235 1.33 17.86 -4.72
N GLU A 236 0.75 16.90 -5.44
CA GLU A 236 -0.71 16.76 -5.54
C GLU A 236 -1.34 16.44 -4.19
N TYR A 237 -0.74 15.53 -3.44
CA TYR A 237 -1.23 15.14 -2.11
C TYR A 237 -1.29 16.33 -1.17
N PHE A 238 -0.19 17.07 -1.00
CA PHE A 238 -0.16 18.20 -0.08
C PHE A 238 -1.03 19.36 -0.55
N LYS A 239 -1.15 19.60 -1.85
CA LYS A 239 -2.11 20.56 -2.40
C LYS A 239 -3.56 20.23 -2.01
N ASN A 240 -3.93 18.96 -2.07
CA ASN A 240 -5.26 18.50 -1.68
C ASN A 240 -5.45 18.52 -0.17
N LEU A 241 -4.43 18.13 0.60
CA LEU A 241 -4.44 18.19 2.07
C LEU A 241 -4.59 19.62 2.58
N ASN A 242 -3.84 20.56 1.99
CA ASN A 242 -3.93 22.00 2.34
C ASN A 242 -5.34 22.54 2.12
N LYS A 243 -5.98 22.16 1.00
CA LYS A 243 -7.38 22.56 0.73
C LYS A 243 -8.36 21.96 1.73
N LEU A 244 -8.25 20.66 2.02
CA LEU A 244 -9.18 19.98 2.92
C LEU A 244 -9.08 20.50 4.34
N LEU A 245 -7.89 20.56 4.88
CA LEU A 245 -7.65 20.94 6.27
C LEU A 245 -7.51 22.45 6.47
N LYS A 246 -7.49 23.24 5.38
CA LYS A 246 -7.22 24.69 5.40
C LYS A 246 -5.94 25.01 6.17
N ILE A 247 -4.86 24.35 5.79
CA ILE A 247 -3.52 24.47 6.38
C ILE A 247 -2.53 24.90 5.31
N ASP A 248 -1.33 25.30 5.75
CA ASP A 248 -0.20 25.55 4.86
C ASP A 248 0.98 24.67 5.28
N VAL A 249 1.29 23.67 4.46
CA VAL A 249 2.38 22.74 4.72
C VAL A 249 3.68 23.30 4.18
N SER A 250 4.71 23.34 5.04
CA SER A 250 6.04 23.83 4.69
C SER A 250 6.67 23.06 3.52
N GLN A 251 7.23 23.78 2.56
CA GLN A 251 7.94 23.19 1.44
C GLN A 251 9.13 22.32 1.89
N LEU A 252 9.77 22.65 3.02
CA LEU A 252 10.83 21.82 3.61
C LEU A 252 10.35 20.42 3.92
N LEU A 253 9.12 20.30 4.47
CA LEU A 253 8.54 18.98 4.76
C LEU A 253 8.19 18.23 3.47
N ILE A 254 7.63 18.92 2.48
CA ILE A 254 7.27 18.30 1.17
C ILE A 254 8.53 17.75 0.50
N ASN A 255 9.62 18.52 0.51
CA ASN A 255 10.88 18.13 -0.09
C ASN A 255 11.45 16.84 0.54
N LEU A 256 11.30 16.62 1.85
CA LEU A 256 11.74 15.38 2.50
C LEU A 256 11.11 14.12 1.85
N PHE A 257 9.82 14.17 1.53
CA PHE A 257 9.15 13.05 0.89
C PHE A 257 9.65 12.80 -0.54
N ILE A 258 10.01 13.88 -1.25
CA ILE A 258 10.51 13.83 -2.62
C ILE A 258 11.94 13.32 -2.65
N GLU A 259 12.82 13.87 -1.82
CA GLU A 259 14.26 13.52 -1.75
C GLU A 259 14.49 12.08 -1.29
N GLU A 260 13.68 11.59 -0.36
CA GLU A 260 13.72 10.20 0.09
C GLU A 260 12.92 9.24 -0.81
N ASN A 261 12.42 9.71 -1.96
CA ASN A 261 11.66 8.91 -2.92
C ASN A 261 10.47 8.14 -2.30
N ARG A 262 9.74 8.79 -1.39
CA ARG A 262 8.57 8.17 -0.73
C ARG A 262 7.47 7.85 -1.72
N ASN A 263 7.01 6.61 -1.71
CA ASN A 263 6.11 6.05 -2.73
C ASN A 263 4.61 6.13 -2.37
N LEU A 264 3.73 5.66 -3.25
CA LEU A 264 2.28 5.70 -3.08
C LEU A 264 1.77 4.93 -1.85
N ARG A 265 2.41 3.83 -1.47
CA ARG A 265 2.03 3.05 -0.28
C ARG A 265 2.35 3.86 0.97
N GLU A 266 3.52 4.49 1.01
CA GLU A 266 3.93 5.35 2.10
C GLU A 266 3.05 6.60 2.20
N ARG A 267 2.60 7.15 1.06
CA ARG A 267 1.60 8.22 1.03
C ARG A 267 0.30 7.79 1.73
N SER A 268 -0.20 6.60 1.44
CA SER A 268 -1.43 6.09 2.06
C SER A 268 -1.26 5.86 3.56
N MET A 269 -0.10 5.36 3.99
CA MET A 269 0.23 5.20 5.42
C MET A 269 0.31 6.55 6.12
N PHE A 270 1.03 7.51 5.54
CA PHE A 270 1.16 8.85 6.09
C PHE A 270 -0.21 9.53 6.22
N HIS A 271 -1.02 9.49 5.17
CA HIS A 271 -2.37 10.03 5.17
C HIS A 271 -3.25 9.46 6.29
N TYR A 272 -3.19 8.14 6.51
CA TYR A 272 -3.93 7.49 7.59
C TYR A 272 -3.61 8.13 8.95
N TYR A 273 -2.32 8.33 9.29
CA TYR A 273 -1.92 8.93 10.55
C TYR A 273 -2.23 10.43 10.61
N VAL A 274 -2.12 11.15 9.50
CA VAL A 274 -2.54 12.56 9.43
C VAL A 274 -4.00 12.71 9.79
N MET A 275 -4.89 11.91 9.20
CA MET A 275 -6.32 11.95 9.48
C MET A 275 -6.63 11.48 10.90
N GLN A 276 -5.94 10.45 11.38
CA GLN A 276 -6.09 9.98 12.74
C GLN A 276 -5.74 11.07 13.77
N GLU A 277 -4.60 11.71 13.63
CA GLU A 277 -4.13 12.67 14.64
C GLU A 277 -4.82 14.04 14.51
N LEU A 278 -4.89 14.60 13.31
CA LEU A 278 -5.44 15.95 13.12
C LEU A 278 -6.97 16.00 13.14
N VAL A 279 -7.64 14.99 12.57
CA VAL A 279 -9.09 14.99 12.43
C VAL A 279 -9.76 14.17 13.54
N GLN A 280 -9.48 12.87 13.64
CA GLN A 280 -10.18 11.98 14.59
C GLN A 280 -9.87 12.35 16.05
N LYS A 281 -8.59 12.62 16.37
CA LYS A 281 -8.18 13.10 17.70
C LYS A 281 -8.32 14.60 17.86
N ASN A 282 -8.72 15.29 16.80
CA ASN A 282 -9.00 16.72 16.80
C ASN A 282 -7.84 17.55 17.37
N LYS A 283 -6.60 17.24 16.94
CA LYS A 283 -5.39 17.96 17.34
C LYS A 283 -5.12 19.21 16.51
N LYS A 284 -5.81 19.38 15.37
CA LYS A 284 -5.55 20.44 14.39
C LYS A 284 -5.39 21.83 15.03
N ASP A 285 -6.26 22.16 15.99
CA ASP A 285 -6.28 23.48 16.62
C ASP A 285 -5.36 23.57 17.86
N TYR A 286 -4.66 22.49 18.21
CA TYR A 286 -3.85 22.38 19.43
C TYR A 286 -2.35 22.23 19.16
N VAL A 287 -1.99 21.90 17.92
CA VAL A 287 -0.62 21.65 17.52
C VAL A 287 -0.25 22.52 16.32
N GLN A 288 1.01 22.82 16.16
CA GLN A 288 1.51 23.36 14.90
C GLN A 288 1.55 22.24 13.87
N ILE A 289 0.87 22.46 12.75
CA ILE A 289 0.62 21.41 11.76
C ILE A 289 1.93 20.83 11.20
N ASN A 290 2.87 21.70 10.80
CA ASN A 290 4.14 21.24 10.24
C ASN A 290 4.94 20.38 11.23
N GLN A 291 4.91 20.74 12.51
CA GLN A 291 5.56 19.96 13.57
C GLN A 291 4.87 18.60 13.78
N GLN A 292 3.52 18.58 13.79
CA GLN A 292 2.77 17.33 13.91
C GLN A 292 3.03 16.40 12.72
N LEU A 293 3.06 16.96 11.50
CA LEU A 293 3.37 16.19 10.30
C LEU A 293 4.81 15.65 10.32
N ALA A 294 5.77 16.44 10.83
CA ALA A 294 7.15 16.00 11.02
C ALA A 294 7.27 14.87 12.06
N ILE A 295 6.48 14.91 13.13
CA ILE A 295 6.41 13.81 14.11
C ILE A 295 5.81 12.55 13.50
N ILE A 296 4.76 12.66 12.68
CA ILE A 296 4.21 11.52 11.93
C ILE A 296 5.26 10.95 10.97
N TYR A 297 6.02 11.83 10.31
CA TYR A 297 7.11 11.42 9.43
C TYR A 297 8.18 10.62 10.18
N LEU A 298 8.63 11.12 11.34
CA LEU A 298 9.59 10.41 12.20
C LEU A 298 9.06 9.04 12.64
N TYR A 299 7.80 8.99 13.07
CA TYR A 299 7.16 7.74 13.50
C TYR A 299 7.21 6.68 12.41
N LEU A 300 6.90 7.06 11.17
CA LEU A 300 6.81 6.14 10.04
C LEU A 300 8.16 5.72 9.48
N PHE A 301 9.08 6.67 9.36
CA PHE A 301 10.30 6.48 8.57
C PHE A 301 11.59 6.47 9.40
N TYR A 302 11.55 7.02 10.60
CA TYR A 302 12.66 7.06 11.54
C TYR A 302 12.23 6.58 12.94
N PRO A 303 11.71 5.35 13.08
CA PRO A 303 11.09 4.89 14.33
C PRO A 303 12.05 4.93 15.52
N LEU A 304 13.35 4.69 15.31
CA LEU A 304 14.34 4.79 16.39
C LEU A 304 14.47 6.21 16.91
N LYS A 305 14.46 7.22 16.02
CA LYS A 305 14.53 8.63 16.41
C LYS A 305 13.24 9.10 17.08
N TYR A 306 12.10 8.62 16.62
CA TYR A 306 10.84 8.84 17.31
C TYR A 306 10.86 8.28 18.74
N MET A 307 11.40 7.08 18.94
CA MET A 307 11.54 6.48 20.28
C MET A 307 12.52 7.24 21.17
N GLU A 308 13.58 7.81 20.62
CA GLU A 308 14.50 8.69 21.36
C GLU A 308 13.79 9.94 21.85
N LEU A 309 12.96 10.59 21.00
CA LEU A 309 12.15 11.74 21.40
C LEU A 309 11.15 11.42 22.52
N LEU A 310 10.52 10.24 22.47
CA LEU A 310 9.63 9.75 23.54
C LEU A 310 10.35 9.60 24.88
N LYS A 311 11.64 9.26 24.88
CA LYS A 311 12.49 9.18 26.07
C LYS A 311 13.00 10.56 26.55
N GLY A 312 12.60 11.64 25.88
CA GLY A 312 13.03 13.01 26.22
C GLY A 312 14.39 13.40 25.65
N MET A 313 14.99 12.56 24.78
CA MET A 313 16.23 12.91 24.09
C MET A 313 15.93 13.90 22.95
N ASP A 314 16.81 14.84 22.73
CA ASP A 314 16.73 15.74 21.57
C ASP A 314 17.45 15.15 20.35
N LEU A 315 17.04 15.57 19.14
CA LEU A 315 17.66 15.13 17.86
C LEU A 315 19.09 15.70 17.65
N ASN A 316 19.80 16.06 18.73
CA ASN A 316 21.06 16.80 18.66
C ASN A 316 22.25 15.99 18.11
N GLU A 317 22.21 14.67 18.20
CA GLU A 317 23.33 13.79 17.81
C GLU A 317 23.33 13.38 16.33
N CYS A 318 22.34 13.86 15.52
CA CYS A 318 22.18 13.46 14.14
C CYS A 318 22.87 14.39 13.13
N VAL A 319 24.13 14.76 13.39
CA VAL A 319 24.87 15.75 12.58
C VAL A 319 25.16 15.25 11.15
N ALA A 320 25.11 13.96 10.90
CA ALA A 320 25.46 13.36 9.61
C ALA A 320 24.28 13.21 8.62
N ASP A 321 23.03 13.24 9.09
CA ASP A 321 21.84 13.05 8.26
C ASP A 321 21.16 14.41 8.00
N GLU A 322 21.16 14.84 6.75
CA GLU A 322 20.63 16.15 6.33
C GLU A 322 19.10 16.22 6.47
N ASN A 323 18.42 15.10 6.27
CA ASN A 323 16.99 15.00 6.43
C ASN A 323 16.56 15.15 7.89
N LEU A 324 17.32 14.57 8.81
CA LEU A 324 17.10 14.76 10.25
C LEU A 324 17.38 16.19 10.71
N LYS A 325 18.32 16.90 10.09
CA LYS A 325 18.52 18.33 10.34
C LYS A 325 17.31 19.15 9.92
N THR A 326 16.74 18.86 8.76
CA THR A 326 15.51 19.51 8.26
C THR A 326 14.33 19.26 9.19
N ILE A 327 14.15 18.03 9.66
CA ILE A 327 13.11 17.69 10.64
C ILE A 327 13.32 18.47 11.94
N LYS A 328 14.55 18.53 12.43
CA LYS A 328 14.90 19.31 13.63
C LYS A 328 14.59 20.80 13.45
N GLU A 329 14.90 21.36 12.29
CA GLU A 329 14.55 22.74 11.97
C GLU A 329 13.04 22.96 12.05
N ILE A 330 12.22 22.09 11.45
CA ILE A 330 10.76 22.18 11.51
C ILE A 330 10.27 22.10 12.97
N LEU A 331 10.81 21.17 13.77
CA LEU A 331 10.42 20.98 15.16
C LEU A 331 10.87 22.12 16.10
N SER A 332 11.93 22.84 15.74
CA SER A 332 12.46 23.94 16.55
C SER A 332 11.72 25.25 16.32
N LYS A 333 10.91 25.39 15.26
CA LYS A 333 10.15 26.61 15.01
C LYS A 333 9.12 26.85 16.11
N THR A 334 9.25 27.98 16.80
CA THR A 334 8.38 28.40 17.90
C THR A 334 7.58 29.61 17.45
N GLU A 335 6.50 29.40 16.73
CA GLU A 335 5.60 30.46 16.34
C GLU A 335 4.33 30.36 17.18
N GLY A 336 3.89 31.46 17.76
CA GLY A 336 2.60 31.71 18.35
C GLY A 336 1.79 30.51 18.89
N TYR A 337 0.50 30.66 18.84
CA TYR A 337 -0.47 29.59 19.07
C TYR A 337 -0.90 28.99 17.72
N PRO A 338 -1.09 27.67 17.56
CA PRO A 338 -0.99 26.59 18.57
C PRO A 338 0.42 26.34 19.10
N LYS A 339 0.46 25.76 20.31
CA LYS A 339 1.69 25.54 21.08
C LYS A 339 2.76 24.80 20.27
N ALA A 340 3.98 25.33 20.27
CA ALA A 340 5.11 24.72 19.61
C ALA A 340 5.56 23.41 20.28
N PHE A 341 6.16 22.51 19.52
CA PHE A 341 6.65 21.21 19.98
C PHE A 341 7.53 21.30 21.24
N ILE A 342 8.46 22.25 21.31
CA ILE A 342 9.34 22.45 22.48
C ILE A 342 8.53 22.70 23.76
N LYS A 343 7.40 23.42 23.67
CA LYS A 343 6.56 23.79 24.80
C LYS A 343 5.53 22.74 25.17
N ASN A 344 5.13 21.88 24.23
CA ASN A 344 4.09 20.86 24.44
C ASN A 344 4.39 19.55 23.68
N LYS A 345 5.50 18.91 24.05
CA LYS A 345 5.92 17.66 23.39
C LYS A 345 4.86 16.57 23.46
N GLN A 346 4.20 16.37 24.59
CA GLN A 346 3.26 15.26 24.81
C GLN A 346 2.10 15.29 23.82
N GLY A 347 1.51 16.43 23.56
CA GLY A 347 0.38 16.56 22.63
C GLY A 347 0.71 16.19 21.18
N TYR A 348 1.97 16.23 20.79
CA TYR A 348 2.42 15.92 19.43
C TYR A 348 2.65 14.43 19.19
N TYR A 349 2.88 13.62 20.23
CA TYR A 349 3.13 12.19 20.04
C TYR A 349 1.87 11.47 19.58
N LEU A 350 2.06 10.44 18.76
CA LEU A 350 0.98 9.65 18.22
C LEU A 350 0.21 8.94 19.34
N TYR A 351 -1.08 8.83 19.14
CA TYR A 351 -2.04 8.23 20.08
C TYR A 351 -2.27 9.02 21.38
N GLU A 352 -1.48 10.05 21.66
CA GLU A 352 -1.73 10.93 22.79
C GLU A 352 -2.96 11.80 22.55
N VAL A 353 -3.69 12.08 23.63
CA VAL A 353 -4.89 12.91 23.58
C VAL A 353 -4.55 14.28 24.11
N VAL A 354 -4.90 15.32 23.36
CA VAL A 354 -4.85 16.68 23.87
C VAL A 354 -6.02 16.88 24.81
N LYS A 355 -5.75 17.17 26.07
CA LYS A 355 -6.76 17.45 27.08
C LYS A 355 -7.44 18.79 26.75
N LYS A 356 -8.76 18.78 26.70
CA LYS A 356 -9.58 19.95 26.41
C LYS A 356 -10.32 20.39 27.66
N LEU A 357 -10.33 21.68 27.89
CA LEU A 357 -11.17 22.27 28.93
C LEU A 357 -12.63 22.28 28.45
N THR A 358 -13.53 21.78 29.25
CA THR A 358 -14.97 21.89 28.99
C THR A 358 -15.45 23.33 29.26
N GLU A 359 -16.59 23.71 28.67
CA GLU A 359 -17.16 25.05 28.93
C GLU A 359 -17.44 25.30 30.43
N SER A 360 -17.88 24.29 31.15
CA SER A 360 -18.13 24.38 32.59
C SER A 360 -16.85 24.58 33.38
N GLU A 361 -15.78 23.86 33.06
CA GLU A 361 -14.47 24.02 33.71
C GLU A 361 -13.88 25.39 33.41
N ALA A 362 -13.94 25.84 32.15
CA ALA A 362 -13.48 27.16 31.75
C ALA A 362 -14.25 28.29 32.44
N THR A 363 -15.57 28.16 32.58
CA THR A 363 -16.41 29.13 33.30
C THR A 363 -16.10 29.16 34.78
N LEU A 364 -15.77 28.02 35.38
CA LEU A 364 -15.31 27.97 36.78
C LEU A 364 -13.98 28.73 36.95
N ILE A 365 -13.04 28.59 36.03
CA ILE A 365 -11.77 29.34 36.06
C ILE A 365 -12.01 30.83 35.83
N LEU A 366 -12.81 31.20 34.83
CA LEU A 366 -13.14 32.59 34.49
C LEU A 366 -13.80 33.32 35.69
N ASN A 367 -14.66 32.62 36.43
CA ASN A 367 -15.36 33.20 37.58
C ASN A 367 -14.65 32.99 38.91
N GLY A 368 -13.65 32.12 38.95
CA GLY A 368 -12.94 31.73 40.14
C GLY A 368 -11.88 32.77 40.61
N PRO A 369 -11.41 32.61 41.87
CA PRO A 369 -10.37 33.46 42.44
C PRO A 369 -8.97 33.20 41.82
N ASP A 370 -8.77 32.05 41.21
CA ASP A 370 -7.49 31.61 40.67
C ASP A 370 -7.24 32.08 39.22
N LEU A 371 -8.17 32.86 38.61
CA LEU A 371 -8.05 33.37 37.24
C LEU A 371 -6.69 34.02 37.00
N LYS A 372 -6.24 34.88 37.92
CA LYS A 372 -4.96 35.57 37.85
C LYS A 372 -3.77 34.61 37.76
N LYS A 373 -3.79 33.52 38.52
CA LYS A 373 -2.75 32.46 38.47
C LYS A 373 -2.82 31.64 37.21
N GLU A 374 -4.01 31.28 36.76
CA GLU A 374 -4.21 30.51 35.52
C GLU A 374 -3.75 31.28 34.28
N MET A 375 -3.94 32.63 34.26
CA MET A 375 -3.46 33.47 33.17
C MET A 375 -1.94 33.48 33.05
N VAL A 376 -1.20 33.42 34.18
CA VAL A 376 0.27 33.35 34.17
C VAL A 376 0.76 32.01 33.63
N LYS A 377 0.00 30.95 33.77
CA LYS A 377 0.31 29.64 33.17
C LYS A 377 0.07 29.61 31.64
N GLY A 378 -0.66 30.61 31.10
CA GLY A 378 -1.03 30.72 29.71
C GLY A 378 0.18 30.69 28.78
N GLY A 379 0.16 29.76 27.85
CA GLY A 379 1.28 29.49 26.93
C GLY A 379 2.22 28.36 27.37
N ASN A 380 2.01 27.74 28.51
CA ASN A 380 2.71 26.55 28.95
C ASN A 380 2.13 25.29 28.27
N ALA A 381 2.91 24.21 28.28
CA ALA A 381 2.59 22.97 27.56
C ALA A 381 1.23 22.32 27.90
N SER A 382 0.71 22.57 29.10
CA SER A 382 -0.55 21.95 29.60
C SER A 382 -1.71 22.92 29.67
N ASP A 383 -1.61 24.07 29.05
CA ASP A 383 -2.57 25.16 29.29
C ASP A 383 -3.78 25.10 28.34
N ASP A 384 -4.77 24.35 28.78
CA ASP A 384 -6.05 24.24 28.06
C ASP A 384 -6.89 25.53 28.22
N PHE A 385 -6.63 26.35 29.28
CA PHE A 385 -7.34 27.58 29.48
C PHE A 385 -6.95 28.64 28.47
N TYR A 386 -5.66 28.72 28.12
CA TYR A 386 -5.21 29.59 27.03
C TYR A 386 -5.91 29.21 25.71
N HIS A 387 -5.96 27.93 25.37
CA HIS A 387 -6.65 27.49 24.16
C HIS A 387 -8.13 27.88 24.18
N TYR A 388 -8.80 27.67 25.29
CA TYR A 388 -10.21 28.03 25.43
C TYR A 388 -10.43 29.53 25.20
N VAL A 389 -9.66 30.38 25.88
CA VAL A 389 -9.75 31.82 25.72
C VAL A 389 -9.43 32.23 24.29
N PHE A 390 -8.33 31.74 23.72
CA PHE A 390 -7.91 32.08 22.36
C PHE A 390 -9.00 31.76 21.32
N THR A 391 -9.63 30.59 21.41
CA THR A 391 -10.65 30.15 20.44
C THR A 391 -12.02 30.80 20.66
N LYS A 392 -12.38 31.17 21.89
CA LYS A 392 -13.70 31.69 22.23
C LYS A 392 -13.74 33.19 22.45
N TYR A 393 -12.59 33.88 22.52
CA TYR A 393 -12.48 35.28 22.91
C TYR A 393 -13.43 36.19 22.13
N ASN A 394 -13.49 36.06 20.81
CA ASN A 394 -14.35 36.92 19.98
C ASN A 394 -15.84 36.77 20.32
N GLY A 395 -16.28 35.59 20.73
CA GLY A 395 -17.65 35.29 21.12
C GLY A 395 -17.97 35.46 22.62
N MET A 396 -16.97 35.87 23.45
CA MET A 396 -17.19 36.07 24.88
C MET A 396 -18.00 37.35 25.17
N GLU A 397 -18.75 37.32 26.26
CA GLU A 397 -19.44 38.49 26.76
C GLU A 397 -18.48 39.63 27.16
N THR A 398 -18.89 40.87 26.98
CA THR A 398 -18.08 42.06 27.30
C THR A 398 -17.55 42.01 28.74
N LYS A 399 -18.40 41.61 29.70
CA LYS A 399 -18.01 41.48 31.13
C LYS A 399 -16.87 40.47 31.35
N GLN A 400 -16.87 39.36 30.55
CA GLN A 400 -15.80 38.36 30.65
C GLN A 400 -14.50 38.88 30.07
N LYS A 401 -14.56 39.64 28.97
CA LYS A 401 -13.41 40.29 28.34
C LYS A 401 -12.80 41.34 29.25
N GLU A 402 -13.63 42.20 29.84
CA GLU A 402 -13.19 43.23 30.80
C GLU A 402 -12.49 42.60 32.01
N LYS A 403 -13.07 41.53 32.57
CA LYS A 403 -12.47 40.78 33.68
C LYS A 403 -11.12 40.16 33.33
N LEU A 404 -11.01 39.58 32.11
CA LEU A 404 -9.75 39.05 31.61
C LEU A 404 -8.72 40.15 31.44
N LEU A 405 -9.09 41.29 30.86
CA LEU A 405 -8.21 42.46 30.69
C LEU A 405 -7.72 43.01 32.03
N ASP A 406 -8.62 43.22 32.99
CA ASP A 406 -8.25 43.68 34.32
C ASP A 406 -7.23 42.75 34.98
N LYS A 407 -7.47 41.42 34.91
CA LYS A 407 -6.53 40.47 35.51
C LYS A 407 -5.22 40.34 34.71
N ALA A 408 -5.23 40.60 33.41
CA ALA A 408 -4.01 40.68 32.60
C ALA A 408 -3.17 41.89 33.03
N LEU A 409 -3.79 43.07 33.18
CA LEU A 409 -3.13 44.29 33.63
C LEU A 409 -2.57 44.16 35.07
N GLU A 410 -3.34 43.54 35.99
CA GLU A 410 -2.84 43.23 37.33
C GLU A 410 -1.59 42.36 37.32
N ASN A 411 -1.55 41.33 36.42
CA ASN A 411 -0.36 40.48 36.30
C ASN A 411 0.84 41.22 35.73
N ILE A 412 0.64 42.06 34.73
CA ILE A 412 1.71 42.89 34.17
C ILE A 412 2.26 43.83 35.25
N TYR A 413 1.38 44.45 36.04
CA TYR A 413 1.80 45.32 37.15
C TYR A 413 2.63 44.56 38.20
N ASP A 414 2.32 43.30 38.44
CA ASP A 414 3.10 42.40 39.31
C ASP A 414 4.38 41.86 38.64
N GLY A 415 4.73 42.34 37.45
CA GLY A 415 5.91 41.89 36.71
C GLY A 415 5.78 40.46 36.15
N LYS A 416 4.55 39.93 35.98
CA LYS A 416 4.28 38.63 35.44
C LYS A 416 3.76 38.74 34.01
N ASP A 417 4.28 37.90 33.13
CA ASP A 417 3.87 37.80 31.73
C ASP A 417 3.53 36.38 31.34
N SER A 418 2.76 36.23 30.27
CA SER A 418 2.48 34.96 29.59
C SER A 418 1.95 35.21 28.18
N SER A 419 1.95 34.20 27.32
CA SER A 419 1.36 34.31 26.00
C SER A 419 -0.14 34.66 26.03
N LEU A 420 -0.87 34.23 27.06
CA LEU A 420 -2.28 34.55 27.25
C LEU A 420 -2.45 36.04 27.62
N ILE A 421 -1.65 36.54 28.56
CA ILE A 421 -1.68 37.94 28.96
C ILE A 421 -1.37 38.83 27.76
N TYR A 422 -0.32 38.52 27.01
CA TYR A 422 0.02 39.24 25.79
C TYR A 422 -1.13 39.21 24.76
N PHE A 423 -1.74 38.04 24.52
CA PHE A 423 -2.88 37.94 23.61
C PHE A 423 -4.03 38.86 24.02
N ILE A 424 -4.43 38.84 25.30
CA ILE A 424 -5.57 39.63 25.80
C ILE A 424 -5.32 41.15 25.70
N VAL A 425 -4.08 41.58 25.91
CA VAL A 425 -3.73 43.03 25.91
C VAL A 425 -3.61 43.57 24.48
N VAL A 426 -3.25 42.74 23.53
CA VAL A 426 -3.07 43.15 22.13
C VAL A 426 -4.37 43.02 21.32
N THR A 427 -5.33 42.20 21.80
CA THR A 427 -6.62 41.98 21.10
C THR A 427 -7.69 42.93 21.62
#